data_5b5c6effd1adc044b33f2fc0214f8e8c
#
_entry.id   5b5c6effd1adc044b33f2fc0214f8e8c
#
_cell.length_a   1.000
_cell.length_b   1.000
_cell.length_c   1.000
_cell.angle_alpha   90.00
_cell.angle_beta   90.00
_cell.angle_gamma   90.00
#
_symmetry.space_group_name_H-M   'P 1'
#
loop_
_entity.id
_entity.type
_entity.pdbx_description
1 polymer ?
#
loop_
_entity_poly.entity_id
_entity_poly.type
_entity_poly.pdbx_seq_one_letter_code
_entity_poly.pdbx_strand_id
1 'polypeptide(L)'
;MSSQLSKAKLQEKSVTLDNGRKAWYLERMNKQDTDEKPLVVVPGLSAYMRLMGVQFADLLKLIPNRRVIIFELPYHGKRASMNESFADPGCSLDALTASLERFLNKIGLTESFDLMGYSLGGTIATNYTIRNPSNINRLVLLAPYYYNEATTEDYNAIFESKKWSSLAAWNGREEMDRWFHDWLGMEKEDTFPGFIMSGLAALRSEFYPENHWIKFYEQLDVDCTSTKNLLEDNKANLGAISSPVLVLAATTDKICDYKKLANLKNFFNPDLCTIKNLDAGHCFAPKGQTLFEVAAKDTAKFLNS
;
A
#
# COMPACT_ATOMS: atom_id res chain seq x y z
N MET A 1 -0.43 1.03 19.62
CA MET A 1 0.41 1.40 18.46
C MET A 1 1.84 1.85 18.81
N SER A 2 2.06 2.83 19.69
CA SER A 2 3.42 3.30 20.03
C SER A 2 4.36 2.20 20.55
N SER A 3 3.88 1.25 21.36
CA SER A 3 4.69 0.14 21.88
C SER A 3 5.10 -0.89 20.82
N GLN A 4 4.30 -1.11 19.79
CA GLN A 4 4.62 -2.03 18.68
C GLN A 4 5.62 -1.40 17.70
N LEU A 5 5.46 -0.12 17.37
CA LEU A 5 6.44 0.61 16.57
C LEU A 5 7.79 0.68 17.28
N SER A 6 7.79 0.87 18.61
CA SER A 6 9.00 0.83 19.43
C SER A 6 9.69 -0.53 19.39
N LYS A 7 8.92 -1.64 19.44
CA LYS A 7 9.48 -3.01 19.30
C LYS A 7 10.10 -3.22 17.90
N ALA A 8 9.51 -2.68 16.87
CA ALA A 8 10.01 -2.73 15.50
C ALA A 8 11.14 -1.72 15.23
N LYS A 9 11.48 -0.86 16.21
CA LYS A 9 12.47 0.24 16.10
C LYS A 9 12.16 1.22 14.97
N LEU A 10 10.90 1.37 14.57
CA LEU A 10 10.44 2.33 13.58
C LEU A 10 10.31 3.71 14.23
N GLN A 11 10.93 4.71 13.62
CA GLN A 11 10.88 6.11 14.04
C GLN A 11 10.14 6.93 13.00
N GLU A 12 9.25 7.79 13.47
CA GLU A 12 8.55 8.73 12.62
C GLU A 12 9.48 9.90 12.27
N LYS A 13 9.56 10.20 10.98
CA LYS A 13 10.38 11.28 10.43
C LYS A 13 9.60 12.08 9.40
N SER A 14 10.11 13.27 9.08
CA SER A 14 9.62 14.06 7.96
C SER A 14 10.78 14.78 7.27
N VAL A 15 10.60 15.06 5.98
CA VAL A 15 11.47 15.92 5.19
C VAL A 15 10.66 16.98 4.47
N THR A 16 11.23 18.14 4.26
CA THR A 16 10.63 19.18 3.43
C THR A 16 11.06 18.95 1.99
N LEU A 17 10.08 18.72 1.10
CA LEU A 17 10.29 18.55 -0.33
C LEU A 17 10.62 19.89 -1.00
N ASP A 18 11.09 19.84 -2.24
CA ASP A 18 11.50 21.05 -2.97
C ASP A 18 10.36 22.02 -3.26
N ASN A 19 9.13 21.52 -3.27
CA ASN A 19 7.91 22.36 -3.37
C ASN A 19 7.46 22.93 -2.02
N GLY A 20 8.27 22.84 -0.96
CA GLY A 20 7.98 23.34 0.39
C GLY A 20 7.06 22.44 1.24
N ARG A 21 6.55 21.33 0.69
CA ARG A 21 5.66 20.41 1.40
C ARG A 21 6.45 19.44 2.26
N LYS A 22 5.83 18.97 3.35
CA LYS A 22 6.41 17.91 4.18
C LYS A 22 5.98 16.53 3.68
N ALA A 23 6.94 15.64 3.50
CA ALA A 23 6.70 14.20 3.35
C ALA A 23 7.00 13.52 4.69
N TRP A 24 6.06 12.71 5.17
CA TRP A 24 6.18 11.93 6.39
C TRP A 24 6.51 10.49 6.06
N TYR A 25 7.23 9.81 6.95
CA TYR A 25 7.58 8.39 6.79
C TYR A 25 7.97 7.78 8.12
N LEU A 26 7.87 6.46 8.21
CA LEU A 26 8.54 5.70 9.27
C LEU A 26 9.86 5.19 8.75
N GLU A 27 10.87 5.18 9.59
CA GLU A 27 12.17 4.62 9.25
C GLU A 27 12.73 3.77 10.37
N ARG A 28 13.25 2.62 9.99
CA ARG A 28 14.19 1.83 10.77
C ARG A 28 15.54 1.84 10.08
N MET A 29 16.56 2.33 10.76
CA MET A 29 17.91 2.31 10.24
C MET A 29 18.44 0.87 10.20
N ASN A 30 19.27 0.55 9.22
CA ASN A 30 20.02 -0.70 9.21
C ASN A 30 20.97 -0.77 10.41
N LYS A 31 21.38 -1.98 10.78
CA LYS A 31 22.54 -2.16 11.63
C LYS A 31 23.79 -1.83 10.83
N GLN A 32 24.83 -1.35 11.52
CA GLN A 32 26.13 -1.14 10.90
C GLN A 32 26.61 -2.47 10.29
N ASP A 33 27.32 -2.39 9.17
CA ASP A 33 27.95 -3.51 8.47
C ASP A 33 27.00 -4.54 7.83
N THR A 34 25.91 -4.08 7.24
CA THR A 34 25.05 -4.94 6.40
C THR A 34 25.05 -4.47 4.94
N ASP A 35 25.21 -5.41 4.02
CA ASP A 35 25.06 -5.19 2.57
C ASP A 35 23.60 -5.27 2.11
N GLU A 36 22.65 -5.48 3.04
CA GLU A 36 21.23 -5.57 2.71
C GLU A 36 20.71 -4.26 2.14
N LYS A 37 20.11 -4.34 0.96
CA LYS A 37 19.51 -3.16 0.30
C LYS A 37 18.35 -2.61 1.13
N PRO A 38 18.18 -1.28 1.21
CA PRO A 38 17.03 -0.69 1.86
C PRO A 38 15.71 -1.21 1.28
N LEU A 39 14.68 -1.37 2.13
CA LEU A 39 13.31 -1.67 1.70
C LEU A 39 12.47 -0.42 1.82
N VAL A 40 11.87 0.01 0.71
CA VAL A 40 10.85 1.06 0.67
C VAL A 40 9.47 0.41 0.56
N VAL A 41 8.56 0.77 1.44
CA VAL A 41 7.17 0.29 1.44
C VAL A 41 6.24 1.43 1.07
N VAL A 42 5.42 1.20 0.03
CA VAL A 42 4.36 2.13 -0.41
C VAL A 42 3.01 1.56 0.03
N PRO A 43 2.29 2.25 0.91
CA PRO A 43 1.00 1.81 1.44
C PRO A 43 -0.09 1.77 0.37
N GLY A 44 -1.17 1.05 0.69
CA GLY A 44 -2.42 1.09 -0.07
C GLY A 44 -3.26 2.32 0.23
N LEU A 45 -4.38 2.40 -0.46
CA LEU A 45 -5.40 3.39 -0.22
C LEU A 45 -5.93 3.25 1.21
N SER A 46 -6.17 4.37 1.89
CA SER A 46 -6.58 4.39 3.30
C SER A 46 -5.56 3.82 4.30
N ALA A 47 -4.43 3.30 3.83
CA ALA A 47 -3.39 2.79 4.69
C ALA A 47 -2.35 3.88 4.97
N TYR A 48 -2.22 4.28 6.21
CA TYR A 48 -1.22 5.26 6.62
C TYR A 48 -0.01 4.57 7.26
N MET A 49 1.11 5.25 7.24
CA MET A 49 2.42 4.67 7.58
C MET A 49 2.47 3.96 8.93
N ARG A 50 1.78 4.48 9.97
CA ARG A 50 1.79 3.86 11.31
C ARG A 50 1.02 2.55 11.35
N LEU A 51 -0.12 2.47 10.63
CA LEU A 51 -0.86 1.22 10.50
C LEU A 51 0.01 0.19 9.77
N MET A 52 0.64 0.59 8.67
CA MET A 52 1.54 -0.28 7.92
C MET A 52 2.71 -0.76 8.79
N GLY A 53 3.29 0.11 9.61
CA GLY A 53 4.36 -0.26 10.54
C GLY A 53 3.94 -1.35 11.55
N VAL A 54 2.68 -1.37 11.93
CA VAL A 54 2.11 -2.44 12.79
C VAL A 54 1.83 -3.71 11.97
N GLN A 55 1.20 -3.58 10.82
CA GLN A 55 0.85 -4.71 9.95
C GLN A 55 2.08 -5.46 9.43
N PHE A 56 3.17 -4.76 9.14
CA PHE A 56 4.44 -5.38 8.73
C PHE A 56 5.32 -5.87 9.89
N ALA A 57 4.82 -5.90 11.13
CA ALA A 57 5.64 -6.28 12.29
C ALA A 57 6.32 -7.64 12.14
N ASP A 58 5.66 -8.63 11.53
CA ASP A 58 6.23 -9.97 11.35
C ASP A 58 7.30 -9.98 10.23
N LEU A 59 7.07 -9.28 9.13
CA LEU A 59 8.12 -9.08 8.13
C LEU A 59 9.35 -8.40 8.74
N LEU A 60 9.14 -7.35 9.53
CA LEU A 60 10.22 -6.61 10.19
C LEU A 60 11.06 -7.47 11.14
N LYS A 61 10.48 -8.48 11.78
CA LYS A 61 11.20 -9.45 12.59
C LYS A 61 12.09 -10.38 11.75
N LEU A 62 11.64 -10.71 10.53
CA LEU A 62 12.33 -11.63 9.61
C LEU A 62 13.48 -10.93 8.85
N ILE A 63 13.50 -9.61 8.79
CA ILE A 63 14.55 -8.79 8.15
C ILE A 63 15.17 -7.80 9.16
N PRO A 64 15.71 -8.25 10.30
CA PRO A 64 15.99 -7.39 11.46
C PRO A 64 17.11 -6.36 11.25
N ASN A 65 17.97 -6.58 10.28
CA ASN A 65 19.15 -5.74 10.04
C ASN A 65 18.93 -4.70 8.93
N ARG A 66 17.88 -4.87 8.15
CA ARG A 66 17.62 -4.06 6.94
C ARG A 66 17.10 -2.66 7.30
N ARG A 67 17.58 -1.64 6.60
CA ARG A 67 16.93 -0.34 6.61
C ARG A 67 15.53 -0.47 5.98
N VAL A 68 14.51 0.02 6.67
CA VAL A 68 13.13 -0.02 6.18
C VAL A 68 12.53 1.37 6.25
N ILE A 69 11.90 1.79 5.16
CA ILE A 69 11.24 3.08 5.02
C ILE A 69 9.79 2.81 4.62
N ILE A 70 8.84 3.29 5.41
CA ILE A 70 7.41 3.21 5.09
C ILE A 70 6.94 4.63 4.76
N PHE A 71 6.63 4.86 3.49
CA PHE A 71 6.24 6.16 2.97
C PHE A 71 4.80 6.50 3.37
N GLU A 72 4.52 7.78 3.64
CA GLU A 72 3.15 8.28 3.80
C GLU A 72 2.68 8.84 2.47
N LEU A 73 1.62 8.26 1.91
CA LEU A 73 1.03 8.78 0.68
C LEU A 73 0.52 10.22 0.86
N PRO A 74 0.55 11.06 -0.18
CA PRO A 74 -0.19 12.33 -0.18
C PRO A 74 -1.64 12.12 0.27
N TYR A 75 -2.18 13.07 1.01
CA TYR A 75 -3.56 13.06 1.52
C TYR A 75 -3.90 11.97 2.53
N HIS A 76 -2.92 11.18 2.98
CA HIS A 76 -3.08 10.13 4.00
C HIS A 76 -2.45 10.55 5.33
N GLY A 77 -2.96 9.96 6.41
CA GLY A 77 -2.41 10.14 7.74
C GLY A 77 -2.20 11.61 8.13
N LYS A 78 -1.00 11.95 8.58
CA LYS A 78 -0.66 13.34 8.95
C LYS A 78 -0.75 14.33 7.78
N ARG A 79 -0.58 13.87 6.55
CA ARG A 79 -0.68 14.74 5.37
C ARG A 79 -2.10 15.14 5.05
N ALA A 80 -3.09 14.31 5.38
CA ALA A 80 -4.51 14.62 5.21
C ALA A 80 -4.93 15.83 6.04
N SER A 81 -4.35 16.01 7.23
CA SER A 81 -4.68 17.12 8.15
C SER A 81 -4.05 18.46 7.75
N MET A 82 -3.19 18.50 6.73
CA MET A 82 -2.40 19.69 6.39
C MET A 82 -3.05 20.59 5.35
N ASN A 83 -4.35 20.43 5.06
CA ASN A 83 -5.07 21.20 4.03
C ASN A 83 -4.34 21.26 2.68
N GLU A 84 -3.71 20.16 2.29
CA GLU A 84 -3.07 20.09 0.98
C GLU A 84 -4.12 20.27 -0.12
N SER A 85 -3.85 21.14 -1.07
CA SER A 85 -4.69 21.29 -2.26
C SER A 85 -4.57 20.04 -3.12
N PHE A 86 -5.70 19.46 -3.54
CA PHE A 86 -5.72 18.33 -4.48
C PHE A 86 -5.23 18.72 -5.89
N ALA A 87 -5.09 20.01 -6.16
CA ALA A 87 -4.57 20.48 -7.44
C ALA A 87 -3.06 20.24 -7.61
N ASP A 88 -2.32 20.11 -6.47
CA ASP A 88 -0.87 19.85 -6.49
C ASP A 88 -0.47 19.10 -5.21
N PRO A 89 0.07 17.87 -5.30
CA PRO A 89 0.52 17.18 -6.51
C PRO A 89 -0.59 16.53 -7.36
N GLY A 90 -1.86 16.58 -6.93
CA GLY A 90 -2.96 15.82 -7.52
C GLY A 90 -3.04 14.39 -6.97
N CYS A 91 -4.10 13.66 -7.37
CA CYS A 91 -4.36 12.29 -6.93
C CYS A 91 -4.21 11.26 -8.06
N SER A 92 -3.77 11.68 -9.25
CA SER A 92 -3.49 10.75 -10.34
C SER A 92 -2.37 9.79 -9.97
N LEU A 93 -2.31 8.64 -10.62
CA LEU A 93 -1.23 7.68 -10.46
C LEU A 93 0.14 8.35 -10.70
N ASP A 94 0.21 9.20 -11.71
CA ASP A 94 1.43 9.95 -12.05
C ASP A 94 1.83 10.93 -10.96
N ALA A 95 0.88 11.65 -10.39
CA ALA A 95 1.11 12.58 -9.30
C ALA A 95 1.57 11.86 -8.01
N LEU A 96 0.93 10.74 -7.68
CA LEU A 96 1.32 9.91 -6.53
C LEU A 96 2.72 9.31 -6.72
N THR A 97 3.03 8.83 -7.95
CA THR A 97 4.36 8.32 -8.29
C THR A 97 5.41 9.43 -8.23
N ALA A 98 5.14 10.60 -8.78
CA ALA A 98 6.04 11.75 -8.71
C ALA A 98 6.27 12.21 -7.26
N SER A 99 5.28 12.08 -6.38
CA SER A 99 5.44 12.35 -4.95
C SER A 99 6.42 11.37 -4.29
N LEU A 100 6.36 10.09 -4.65
CA LEU A 100 7.32 9.08 -4.20
C LEU A 100 8.73 9.39 -4.72
N GLU A 101 8.86 9.73 -6.00
CA GLU A 101 10.16 10.10 -6.61
C GLU A 101 10.80 11.28 -5.90
N ARG A 102 10.06 12.37 -5.69
CA ARG A 102 10.55 13.56 -4.97
C ARG A 102 10.99 13.22 -3.55
N PHE A 103 10.22 12.36 -2.87
CA PHE A 103 10.56 11.92 -1.53
C PHE A 103 11.86 11.12 -1.51
N LEU A 104 11.99 10.12 -2.39
CA LEU A 104 13.19 9.27 -2.46
C LEU A 104 14.43 10.09 -2.80
N ASN A 105 14.32 11.00 -3.76
CA ASN A 105 15.39 11.94 -4.09
C ASN A 105 15.78 12.79 -2.87
N LYS A 106 14.80 13.29 -2.12
CA LYS A 106 15.05 14.15 -0.96
C LYS A 106 15.76 13.44 0.20
N ILE A 107 15.50 12.15 0.39
CA ILE A 107 16.22 11.35 1.40
C ILE A 107 17.49 10.71 0.88
N GLY A 108 17.89 11.02 -0.37
CA GLY A 108 19.12 10.51 -0.98
C GLY A 108 19.07 9.02 -1.31
N LEU A 109 17.88 8.44 -1.53
CA LEU A 109 17.70 7.04 -1.90
C LEU A 109 17.33 6.94 -3.38
N THR A 110 18.33 7.01 -4.23
CA THR A 110 18.20 7.05 -5.70
C THR A 110 18.81 5.85 -6.41
N GLU A 111 19.45 4.95 -5.65
CA GLU A 111 20.18 3.80 -6.21
C GLU A 111 19.83 2.52 -5.47
N SER A 112 19.62 1.45 -6.23
CA SER A 112 19.55 0.06 -5.81
C SER A 112 18.91 -0.20 -4.45
N PHE A 113 17.59 -0.14 -4.38
CA PHE A 113 16.78 -0.50 -3.20
C PHE A 113 15.69 -1.50 -3.58
N ASP A 114 15.16 -2.20 -2.58
CA ASP A 114 13.99 -3.05 -2.74
C ASP A 114 12.73 -2.21 -2.56
N LEU A 115 11.75 -2.39 -3.45
CA LEU A 115 10.49 -1.66 -3.42
C LEU A 115 9.33 -2.63 -3.18
N MET A 116 8.48 -2.32 -2.21
CA MET A 116 7.27 -3.07 -1.93
C MET A 116 6.06 -2.16 -1.99
N GLY A 117 5.06 -2.58 -2.75
CA GLY A 117 3.78 -1.87 -2.81
C GLY A 117 2.61 -2.77 -2.40
N TYR A 118 1.71 -2.26 -1.57
CA TYR A 118 0.47 -2.91 -1.18
C TYR A 118 -0.73 -2.22 -1.84
N SER A 119 -1.63 -3.00 -2.46
CA SER A 119 -2.85 -2.48 -3.08
C SER A 119 -2.55 -1.33 -4.07
N LEU A 120 -3.11 -0.13 -3.91
CA LEU A 120 -2.76 1.07 -4.69
C LEU A 120 -1.26 1.36 -4.67
N GLY A 121 -0.59 1.12 -3.54
CA GLY A 121 0.86 1.24 -3.45
C GLY A 121 1.60 0.29 -4.38
N GLY A 122 1.01 -0.87 -4.72
CA GLY A 122 1.53 -1.78 -5.74
C GLY A 122 1.52 -1.16 -7.13
N THR A 123 0.45 -0.46 -7.49
CA THR A 123 0.34 0.26 -8.76
C THR A 123 1.34 1.41 -8.82
N ILE A 124 1.47 2.18 -7.74
CA ILE A 124 2.47 3.27 -7.63
C ILE A 124 3.89 2.72 -7.74
N ALA A 125 4.20 1.62 -7.04
CA ALA A 125 5.51 0.98 -7.07
C ALA A 125 5.86 0.48 -8.48
N THR A 126 4.90 -0.08 -9.20
CA THR A 126 5.08 -0.51 -10.59
C THR A 126 5.33 0.68 -11.52
N ASN A 127 4.53 1.75 -11.42
CA ASN A 127 4.73 2.94 -12.23
C ASN A 127 6.08 3.61 -11.93
N TYR A 128 6.51 3.61 -10.66
CA TYR A 128 7.85 4.05 -10.29
C TYR A 128 8.95 3.19 -10.96
N THR A 129 8.79 1.86 -10.92
CA THR A 129 9.76 0.92 -11.49
C THR A 129 9.87 1.07 -13.02
N ILE A 130 8.75 1.32 -13.72
CA ILE A 130 8.75 1.63 -15.16
C ILE A 130 9.60 2.87 -15.46
N ARG A 131 9.50 3.90 -14.64
CA ARG A 131 10.21 5.17 -14.83
C ARG A 131 11.68 5.10 -14.41
N ASN A 132 12.00 4.29 -13.40
CA ASN A 132 13.30 4.23 -12.76
C ASN A 132 13.77 2.77 -12.60
N PRO A 133 13.85 1.98 -13.68
CA PRO A 133 14.13 0.53 -13.57
C PRO A 133 15.48 0.21 -12.96
N SER A 134 16.49 1.06 -13.17
CA SER A 134 17.84 0.88 -12.60
C SER A 134 17.92 1.07 -11.09
N ASN A 135 16.94 1.75 -10.49
CA ASN A 135 16.92 2.01 -9.05
C ASN A 135 16.41 0.82 -8.24
N ILE A 136 15.73 -0.12 -8.88
CA ILE A 136 15.06 -1.21 -8.21
C ILE A 136 15.90 -2.48 -8.23
N ASN A 137 16.26 -2.97 -7.05
CA ASN A 137 16.91 -4.25 -6.88
C ASN A 137 15.90 -5.41 -6.94
N ARG A 138 14.78 -5.31 -6.21
CA ARG A 138 13.66 -6.25 -6.23
C ARG A 138 12.34 -5.50 -6.09
N LEU A 139 11.29 -6.00 -6.73
CA LEU A 139 9.94 -5.47 -6.61
C LEU A 139 9.01 -6.50 -5.95
N VAL A 140 8.34 -6.11 -4.87
CA VAL A 140 7.30 -6.92 -4.20
C VAL A 140 5.94 -6.24 -4.36
N LEU A 141 4.98 -6.97 -4.89
CA LEU A 141 3.61 -6.51 -5.14
C LEU A 141 2.64 -7.35 -4.29
N LEU A 142 2.14 -6.78 -3.20
CA LEU A 142 1.19 -7.42 -2.30
C LEU A 142 -0.23 -6.97 -2.64
N ALA A 143 -1.07 -7.89 -3.12
CA ALA A 143 -2.43 -7.63 -3.57
C ALA A 143 -2.54 -6.34 -4.41
N PRO A 144 -1.72 -6.17 -5.47
CA PRO A 144 -1.61 -4.92 -6.21
C PRO A 144 -2.90 -4.58 -6.94
N TYR A 145 -3.22 -3.30 -7.00
CA TYR A 145 -4.45 -2.78 -7.57
C TYR A 145 -4.31 -2.50 -9.08
N TYR A 146 -4.53 -3.49 -9.93
CA TYR A 146 -4.47 -3.33 -11.38
C TYR A 146 -5.80 -3.60 -12.08
N TYR A 147 -6.50 -4.60 -11.63
CA TYR A 147 -7.74 -5.02 -12.22
C TYR A 147 -8.84 -4.86 -11.20
N ASN A 148 -9.56 -3.81 -11.39
CA ASN A 148 -10.77 -3.61 -10.64
C ASN A 148 -11.92 -4.02 -11.53
N GLU A 149 -12.61 -5.12 -11.17
CA GLU A 149 -13.87 -5.49 -11.81
C GLU A 149 -15.06 -4.81 -11.18
N ALA A 150 -14.87 -4.19 -10.03
CA ALA A 150 -15.89 -3.33 -9.52
C ALA A 150 -16.18 -2.29 -10.60
N THR A 151 -17.41 -2.31 -11.09
CA THR A 151 -17.87 -1.31 -12.04
C THR A 151 -17.86 0.05 -11.36
N THR A 152 -17.92 1.13 -12.12
CA THR A 152 -18.16 2.45 -11.56
C THR A 152 -19.40 2.46 -10.64
N GLU A 153 -20.39 1.61 -10.92
CA GLU A 153 -21.58 1.40 -10.11
C GLU A 153 -21.27 0.67 -8.80
N ASP A 154 -20.41 -0.34 -8.81
CA ASP A 154 -19.98 -1.02 -7.58
C ASP A 154 -19.12 -0.11 -6.71
N TYR A 155 -18.23 0.70 -7.32
CA TYR A 155 -17.50 1.74 -6.61
C TYR A 155 -18.41 2.84 -6.09
N ASN A 156 -19.33 3.33 -6.90
CA ASN A 156 -20.34 4.28 -6.44
C ASN A 156 -21.22 3.67 -5.33
N ALA A 157 -21.51 2.40 -5.38
CA ALA A 157 -22.21 1.71 -4.30
C ALA A 157 -21.38 1.57 -3.01
N ILE A 158 -20.06 1.37 -3.15
CA ILE A 158 -19.11 1.31 -2.02
C ILE A 158 -18.75 2.74 -1.58
N PHE A 159 -18.55 3.65 -2.55
CA PHE A 159 -18.00 4.99 -2.38
C PHE A 159 -19.04 6.10 -2.58
N GLU A 160 -20.34 5.78 -2.74
CA GLU A 160 -21.35 6.83 -2.65
C GLU A 160 -21.10 7.68 -1.40
N SER A 161 -20.97 8.97 -1.61
CA SER A 161 -20.63 9.96 -0.58
C SER A 161 -21.48 9.85 0.69
N LYS A 162 -22.74 9.37 0.55
CA LYS A 162 -23.62 9.06 1.67
C LYS A 162 -23.23 7.81 2.46
N LYS A 163 -22.58 6.82 1.83
CA LYS A 163 -22.12 5.59 2.52
C LYS A 163 -20.77 5.78 3.19
N TRP A 164 -19.89 6.59 2.61
CA TRP A 164 -18.64 6.97 3.27
C TRP A 164 -18.84 8.01 4.36
N SER A 165 -19.75 8.94 4.21
CA SER A 165 -20.16 9.80 5.32
C SER A 165 -20.87 8.99 6.42
N SER A 166 -21.54 7.88 6.11
CA SER A 166 -22.06 6.94 7.11
C SER A 166 -21.01 5.98 7.65
N LEU A 167 -20.02 5.55 6.86
CA LEU A 167 -18.79 4.91 7.34
C LEU A 167 -17.95 5.90 8.15
N ALA A 168 -17.84 7.15 7.74
CA ALA A 168 -17.25 8.21 8.55
C ALA A 168 -18.14 8.53 9.78
N ALA A 169 -19.44 8.43 9.72
CA ALA A 169 -20.34 8.53 10.87
C ALA A 169 -20.37 7.25 11.73
N TRP A 170 -19.98 6.08 11.16
CA TRP A 170 -19.88 4.76 11.83
C TRP A 170 -21.03 4.50 12.79
N ASN A 171 -22.23 4.93 12.41
CA ASN A 171 -23.40 4.86 13.26
C ASN A 171 -24.06 3.48 13.25
N GLY A 172 -23.53 2.53 12.47
CA GLY A 172 -24.05 1.18 12.40
C GLY A 172 -22.97 0.11 12.45
N ARG A 173 -22.97 -0.70 13.50
CA ARG A 173 -22.11 -1.88 13.64
C ARG A 173 -22.24 -2.83 12.44
N GLU A 174 -23.44 -2.95 11.87
CA GLU A 174 -23.73 -3.83 10.74
C GLU A 174 -23.06 -3.43 9.42
N GLU A 175 -22.93 -2.12 9.13
CA GLU A 175 -22.25 -1.64 7.93
C GLU A 175 -20.74 -1.87 8.04
N MET A 176 -20.20 -1.72 9.23
CA MET A 176 -18.82 -1.97 9.54
C MET A 176 -18.50 -3.46 9.44
N ASP A 177 -19.35 -4.33 10.02
CA ASP A 177 -19.20 -5.78 9.93
C ASP A 177 -19.22 -6.23 8.46
N ARG A 178 -20.14 -5.70 7.65
CA ARG A 178 -20.16 -5.95 6.19
C ARG A 178 -18.87 -5.52 5.49
N TRP A 179 -18.36 -4.33 5.79
CA TRP A 179 -17.10 -3.86 5.20
C TRP A 179 -15.94 -4.81 5.51
N PHE A 180 -15.80 -5.22 6.76
CA PHE A 180 -14.71 -6.11 7.16
C PHE A 180 -14.86 -7.53 6.62
N HIS A 181 -16.07 -8.08 6.65
CA HIS A 181 -16.31 -9.45 6.21
C HIS A 181 -16.43 -9.55 4.68
N ASP A 182 -17.17 -8.66 4.07
CA ASP A 182 -17.49 -8.77 2.65
C ASP A 182 -16.38 -8.24 1.74
N TRP A 183 -15.61 -7.24 2.18
CA TRP A 183 -14.61 -6.59 1.34
C TRP A 183 -13.17 -6.87 1.76
N LEU A 184 -12.88 -6.83 3.05
CA LEU A 184 -11.52 -7.01 3.55
C LEU A 184 -11.17 -8.48 3.83
N GLY A 185 -12.15 -9.39 3.75
CA GLY A 185 -11.95 -10.83 3.84
C GLY A 185 -11.82 -11.38 5.25
N MET A 186 -12.41 -10.70 6.25
CA MET A 186 -12.46 -11.23 7.62
C MET A 186 -13.48 -12.38 7.71
N GLU A 187 -13.16 -13.48 8.37
CA GLU A 187 -14.11 -14.58 8.61
C GLU A 187 -15.22 -14.15 9.56
N LYS A 188 -16.45 -14.67 9.35
CA LYS A 188 -17.63 -14.25 10.12
C LYS A 188 -17.56 -14.64 11.61
N GLU A 189 -16.81 -15.67 11.93
CA GLU A 189 -16.53 -16.13 13.28
C GLU A 189 -15.43 -15.31 13.99
N ASP A 190 -14.63 -14.55 13.23
CA ASP A 190 -13.58 -13.72 13.80
C ASP A 190 -14.20 -12.46 14.43
N THR A 191 -14.03 -12.35 15.73
CA THR A 191 -14.36 -11.10 16.44
C THR A 191 -13.18 -10.14 16.32
N PHE A 192 -13.48 -8.92 15.92
CA PHE A 192 -12.48 -7.84 15.89
C PHE A 192 -11.86 -7.67 17.26
N PRO A 193 -10.54 -7.82 17.43
CA PRO A 193 -9.90 -7.44 18.67
C PRO A 193 -10.22 -5.96 18.98
N GLY A 194 -10.73 -5.68 20.17
CA GLY A 194 -11.15 -4.32 20.55
C GLY A 194 -10.09 -3.24 20.36
N PHE A 195 -8.78 -3.64 20.33
CA PHE A 195 -7.69 -2.72 20.04
C PHE A 195 -7.66 -2.26 18.56
N ILE A 196 -8.09 -3.09 17.60
CA ILE A 196 -8.19 -2.71 16.19
C ILE A 196 -9.32 -1.73 16.02
N MET A 197 -10.47 -1.97 16.67
CA MET A 197 -11.61 -1.06 16.66
C MET A 197 -11.25 0.30 17.29
N SER A 198 -10.56 0.29 18.42
CA SER A 198 -10.05 1.51 19.05
C SER A 198 -9.02 2.22 18.18
N GLY A 199 -8.19 1.46 17.47
CA GLY A 199 -7.22 1.97 16.51
C GLY A 199 -7.90 2.65 15.32
N LEU A 200 -8.90 2.01 14.74
CA LEU A 200 -9.67 2.54 13.60
C LEU A 200 -10.50 3.77 14.02
N ALA A 201 -11.10 3.78 15.22
CA ALA A 201 -11.81 4.95 15.73
C ALA A 201 -10.86 6.12 16.04
N ALA A 202 -9.67 5.85 16.59
CA ALA A 202 -8.65 6.88 16.80
C ALA A 202 -8.10 7.43 15.48
N LEU A 203 -8.00 6.57 14.45
CA LEU A 203 -7.63 6.96 13.10
C LEU A 203 -8.57 7.96 12.48
N ARG A 204 -9.87 7.75 12.72
CA ARG A 204 -10.92 8.60 12.22
C ARG A 204 -10.81 10.03 12.75
N SER A 205 -10.64 10.18 14.06
CA SER A 205 -10.73 11.50 14.71
C SER A 205 -9.50 12.38 14.48
N GLU A 206 -8.31 11.78 14.34
CA GLU A 206 -7.06 12.56 14.26
C GLU A 206 -6.57 12.81 12.84
N PHE A 207 -6.94 11.97 11.85
CA PHE A 207 -6.24 11.91 10.57
C PHE A 207 -7.07 12.21 9.34
N TYR A 208 -8.40 12.29 9.44
CA TYR A 208 -9.26 12.43 8.26
C TYR A 208 -10.40 13.42 8.47
N PRO A 209 -10.23 14.69 8.11
CA PRO A 209 -11.35 15.60 7.93
C PRO A 209 -12.31 14.99 6.90
N GLU A 210 -13.58 14.82 7.23
CA GLU A 210 -14.61 14.12 6.41
C GLU A 210 -14.58 14.51 4.92
N ASN A 211 -14.36 15.78 4.63
CA ASN A 211 -14.37 16.31 3.26
C ASN A 211 -13.12 15.95 2.43
N HIS A 212 -12.01 15.55 3.07
CA HIS A 212 -10.75 15.27 2.37
C HIS A 212 -10.78 13.93 1.66
N TRP A 213 -11.37 12.92 2.32
CA TRP A 213 -11.49 11.58 1.78
C TRP A 213 -12.42 11.52 0.57
N ILE A 214 -13.57 12.16 0.66
CA ILE A 214 -14.54 12.20 -0.43
C ILE A 214 -13.89 12.79 -1.68
N LYS A 215 -13.23 13.93 -1.56
CA LYS A 215 -12.53 14.57 -2.68
C LYS A 215 -11.37 13.75 -3.22
N PHE A 216 -10.61 13.09 -2.35
CA PHE A 216 -9.53 12.22 -2.78
C PHE A 216 -10.07 11.04 -3.59
N TYR A 217 -11.15 10.41 -3.13
CA TYR A 217 -11.78 9.30 -3.82
C TYR A 217 -12.43 9.73 -5.14
N GLU A 218 -13.12 10.85 -5.17
CA GLU A 218 -13.71 11.39 -6.38
C GLU A 218 -12.65 11.64 -7.47
N GLN A 219 -11.50 12.20 -7.10
CA GLN A 219 -10.40 12.38 -8.03
C GLN A 219 -9.67 11.09 -8.39
N LEU A 220 -9.50 10.17 -7.44
CA LEU A 220 -8.91 8.88 -7.72
C LEU A 220 -9.80 8.03 -8.63
N ASP A 221 -11.13 8.13 -8.50
CA ASP A 221 -12.09 7.43 -9.35
C ASP A 221 -12.01 7.92 -10.80
N VAL A 222 -11.85 9.21 -11.03
CA VAL A 222 -11.58 9.76 -12.37
C VAL A 222 -10.31 9.16 -12.97
N ASP A 223 -9.28 8.90 -12.16
CA ASP A 223 -7.97 8.41 -12.58
C ASP A 223 -7.82 6.88 -12.48
N CYS A 224 -8.78 6.16 -11.90
CA CYS A 224 -8.79 4.68 -11.87
C CYS A 224 -8.85 4.06 -13.27
N THR A 225 -9.35 4.80 -14.27
CA THR A 225 -9.23 4.42 -15.68
C THR A 225 -7.77 4.33 -16.11
N SER A 226 -6.90 5.17 -15.59
CA SER A 226 -5.47 5.12 -15.87
C SER A 226 -4.77 3.89 -15.26
N THR A 227 -5.26 3.37 -14.14
CA THR A 227 -4.69 2.15 -13.55
C THR A 227 -5.02 0.89 -14.36
N LYS A 228 -6.18 0.85 -15.03
CA LYS A 228 -6.55 -0.27 -15.93
C LYS A 228 -5.60 -0.34 -17.12
N ASN A 229 -5.25 0.80 -17.66
CA ASN A 229 -4.43 0.90 -18.87
C ASN A 229 -2.92 0.82 -18.54
N LEU A 230 -2.51 1.01 -17.27
CA LEU A 230 -1.10 1.02 -16.90
C LEU A 230 -0.33 -0.19 -17.44
N LEU A 231 -0.89 -1.38 -17.31
CA LEU A 231 -0.22 -2.62 -17.73
C LEU A 231 -0.16 -2.73 -19.26
N GLU A 232 -1.26 -2.46 -19.95
CA GLU A 232 -1.33 -2.57 -21.41
C GLU A 232 -0.51 -1.48 -22.09
N ASP A 233 -0.62 -0.24 -21.65
CA ASP A 233 0.11 0.89 -22.21
C ASP A 233 1.62 0.80 -21.98
N ASN A 234 2.04 0.06 -20.95
CA ASN A 234 3.45 -0.10 -20.58
C ASN A 234 3.97 -1.52 -20.74
N LYS A 235 3.31 -2.39 -21.52
CA LYS A 235 3.66 -3.79 -21.65
C LYS A 235 5.13 -4.01 -22.05
N ALA A 236 5.64 -3.25 -23.01
CA ALA A 236 7.03 -3.34 -23.44
C ALA A 236 8.01 -2.93 -22.33
N ASN A 237 7.69 -1.86 -21.60
CA ASN A 237 8.52 -1.36 -20.49
C ASN A 237 8.52 -2.34 -19.31
N LEU A 238 7.36 -2.95 -19.00
CA LEU A 238 7.23 -3.96 -17.95
C LEU A 238 8.04 -5.20 -18.28
N GLY A 239 7.99 -5.66 -19.55
CA GLY A 239 8.79 -6.78 -20.03
C GLY A 239 10.30 -6.52 -20.00
N ALA A 240 10.71 -5.27 -20.07
CA ALA A 240 12.12 -4.86 -20.00
C ALA A 240 12.64 -4.67 -18.56
N ILE A 241 11.79 -4.79 -17.53
CA ILE A 241 12.24 -4.73 -16.14
C ILE A 241 13.15 -5.93 -15.86
N SER A 242 14.40 -5.63 -15.51
CA SER A 242 15.43 -6.62 -15.20
C SER A 242 15.47 -7.05 -13.74
N SER A 243 14.75 -6.36 -12.87
CA SER A 243 14.66 -6.68 -11.44
C SER A 243 13.72 -7.86 -11.21
N PRO A 244 14.05 -8.80 -10.30
CA PRO A 244 13.11 -9.82 -9.88
C PRO A 244 11.84 -9.22 -9.30
N VAL A 245 10.68 -9.84 -9.63
CA VAL A 245 9.35 -9.42 -9.20
C VAL A 245 8.66 -10.55 -8.44
N LEU A 246 8.16 -10.26 -7.25
CA LEU A 246 7.30 -11.16 -6.48
C LEU A 246 5.90 -10.55 -6.41
N VAL A 247 4.91 -11.26 -6.93
CA VAL A 247 3.49 -10.94 -6.79
C VAL A 247 2.86 -11.87 -5.76
N LEU A 248 2.27 -11.31 -4.74
CA LEU A 248 1.52 -12.02 -3.70
C LEU A 248 0.04 -11.72 -3.87
N ALA A 249 -0.69 -12.68 -4.42
CA ALA A 249 -2.10 -12.57 -4.76
C ALA A 249 -2.97 -13.23 -3.69
N ALA A 250 -3.88 -12.48 -3.10
CA ALA A 250 -4.80 -12.98 -2.08
C ALA A 250 -6.02 -13.64 -2.75
N THR A 251 -6.28 -14.93 -2.44
CA THR A 251 -7.21 -15.77 -3.21
C THR A 251 -8.70 -15.47 -2.95
N THR A 252 -9.01 -14.85 -1.83
CA THR A 252 -10.38 -14.42 -1.47
C THR A 252 -10.54 -12.90 -1.47
N ASP A 253 -9.57 -12.20 -2.10
CA ASP A 253 -9.62 -10.75 -2.29
C ASP A 253 -10.76 -10.37 -3.23
N LYS A 254 -11.67 -9.53 -2.76
CA LYS A 254 -12.80 -9.00 -3.53
C LYS A 254 -12.52 -7.61 -4.12
N ILE A 255 -11.41 -7.00 -3.73
CA ILE A 255 -10.98 -5.69 -4.25
C ILE A 255 -10.04 -5.87 -5.44
N CYS A 256 -9.05 -6.78 -5.31
CA CYS A 256 -8.06 -7.05 -6.33
C CYS A 256 -8.20 -8.48 -6.85
N ASP A 257 -8.78 -8.66 -8.03
CA ASP A 257 -9.04 -10.00 -8.58
C ASP A 257 -7.75 -10.80 -8.78
N TYR A 258 -7.51 -11.76 -7.88
CA TYR A 258 -6.31 -12.61 -7.91
C TYR A 258 -6.18 -13.43 -9.20
N LYS A 259 -7.31 -13.81 -9.84
CA LYS A 259 -7.29 -14.58 -11.09
C LYS A 259 -6.67 -13.77 -12.21
N LYS A 260 -6.96 -12.46 -12.23
CA LYS A 260 -6.35 -11.54 -13.18
C LYS A 260 -4.89 -11.23 -12.83
N LEU A 261 -4.52 -11.24 -11.55
CA LEU A 261 -3.12 -11.08 -11.14
C LEU A 261 -2.23 -12.22 -11.66
N ALA A 262 -2.78 -13.42 -11.91
CA ALA A 262 -2.05 -14.49 -12.57
C ALA A 262 -1.55 -14.11 -13.99
N ASN A 263 -2.24 -13.18 -14.66
CA ASN A 263 -1.87 -12.69 -15.98
C ASN A 263 -0.65 -11.75 -15.97
N LEU A 264 -0.19 -11.31 -14.80
CA LEU A 264 0.97 -10.41 -14.72
C LEU A 264 2.24 -11.02 -15.31
N LYS A 265 2.35 -12.35 -15.37
CA LYS A 265 3.43 -13.03 -16.11
C LYS A 265 3.48 -12.69 -17.61
N ASN A 266 2.37 -12.22 -18.18
CA ASN A 266 2.31 -11.80 -19.58
C ASN A 266 2.84 -10.37 -19.81
N PHE A 267 3.05 -9.64 -18.74
CA PHE A 267 3.51 -8.25 -18.76
C PHE A 267 4.97 -8.14 -18.28
N PHE A 268 5.31 -8.79 -17.18
CA PHE A 268 6.68 -8.85 -16.69
C PHE A 268 7.48 -9.94 -17.40
N ASN A 269 8.80 -9.84 -17.33
CA ASN A 269 9.66 -10.93 -17.76
C ASN A 269 9.31 -12.22 -16.97
N PRO A 270 8.83 -13.29 -17.61
CA PRO A 270 8.35 -14.49 -16.92
C PRO A 270 9.43 -15.21 -16.10
N ASP A 271 10.70 -15.08 -16.49
CA ASP A 271 11.83 -15.68 -15.78
C ASP A 271 12.15 -14.96 -14.47
N LEU A 272 11.73 -13.70 -14.37
CA LEU A 272 11.97 -12.84 -13.21
C LEU A 272 10.70 -12.60 -12.36
N CYS A 273 9.52 -12.99 -12.86
CA CYS A 273 8.25 -12.78 -12.18
C CYS A 273 7.74 -14.06 -11.51
N THR A 274 7.75 -14.06 -10.19
CA THR A 274 7.14 -15.12 -9.38
C THR A 274 5.79 -14.65 -8.86
N ILE A 275 4.74 -15.46 -9.09
CA ILE A 275 3.40 -15.19 -8.55
C ILE A 275 3.08 -16.28 -7.52
N LYS A 276 2.69 -15.88 -6.33
CA LYS A 276 2.23 -16.76 -5.26
C LYS A 276 0.83 -16.39 -4.81
N ASN A 277 0.01 -17.41 -4.66
CA ASN A 277 -1.32 -17.27 -4.10
C ASN A 277 -1.26 -17.44 -2.58
N LEU A 278 -1.91 -16.53 -1.87
CA LEU A 278 -2.06 -16.56 -0.42
C LEU A 278 -3.52 -16.82 -0.08
N ASP A 279 -3.77 -17.70 0.88
CA ASP A 279 -5.11 -17.91 1.43
C ASP A 279 -5.48 -16.73 2.33
N ALA A 280 -5.97 -15.67 1.73
CA ALA A 280 -6.30 -14.41 2.37
C ALA A 280 -7.23 -13.58 1.51
N GLY A 281 -7.97 -12.66 2.13
CA GLY A 281 -8.63 -11.53 1.50
C GLY A 281 -7.69 -10.33 1.40
N HIS A 282 -8.26 -9.16 1.10
CA HIS A 282 -7.47 -7.95 0.88
C HIS A 282 -6.64 -7.51 2.10
N CYS A 283 -7.16 -7.71 3.31
CA CYS A 283 -6.48 -7.33 4.56
C CYS A 283 -6.37 -8.48 5.56
N PHE A 284 -7.28 -9.44 5.51
CA PHE A 284 -7.42 -10.50 6.51
C PHE A 284 -7.24 -11.89 5.90
N ALA A 285 -6.85 -12.81 6.73
CA ALA A 285 -6.67 -14.22 6.39
C ALA A 285 -7.36 -15.10 7.44
N PRO A 286 -7.63 -16.40 7.13
CA PRO A 286 -8.22 -17.32 8.08
C PRO A 286 -7.51 -17.36 9.43
N LYS A 287 -8.23 -17.75 10.47
CA LYS A 287 -7.72 -17.93 11.83
C LYS A 287 -7.26 -16.63 12.50
N GLY A 288 -7.92 -15.51 12.18
CA GLY A 288 -7.62 -14.21 12.78
C GLY A 288 -6.26 -13.63 12.38
N GLN A 289 -5.65 -14.13 11.31
CA GLN A 289 -4.43 -13.58 10.74
C GLN A 289 -4.73 -12.40 9.79
N THR A 290 -3.69 -11.65 9.47
CA THR A 290 -3.75 -10.64 8.42
C THR A 290 -3.05 -11.13 7.15
N LEU A 291 -3.38 -10.54 6.00
CA LEU A 291 -2.66 -10.76 4.74
C LEU A 291 -1.15 -10.51 4.93
N PHE A 292 -0.78 -9.52 5.74
CA PHE A 292 0.62 -9.15 5.98
C PHE A 292 1.40 -10.20 6.75
N GLU A 293 0.75 -10.87 7.72
CA GLU A 293 1.35 -11.97 8.48
C GLU A 293 1.60 -13.18 7.58
N VAL A 294 0.62 -13.55 6.75
CA VAL A 294 0.77 -14.68 5.80
C VAL A 294 1.83 -14.39 4.74
N ALA A 295 1.93 -13.14 4.26
CA ALA A 295 2.88 -12.70 3.25
C ALA A 295 4.32 -12.59 3.77
N ALA A 296 4.52 -12.44 5.09
CA ALA A 296 5.80 -12.05 5.68
C ALA A 296 6.95 -13.00 5.33
N LYS A 297 6.75 -14.32 5.42
CA LYS A 297 7.79 -15.31 5.15
C LYS A 297 8.24 -15.34 3.71
N ASP A 298 7.29 -15.29 2.78
CA ASP A 298 7.59 -15.30 1.34
C ASP A 298 8.29 -14.01 0.92
N THR A 299 7.82 -12.88 1.45
CA THR A 299 8.47 -11.58 1.26
C THR A 299 9.90 -11.58 1.77
N ALA A 300 10.12 -12.01 3.02
CA ALA A 300 11.46 -12.04 3.60
C ALA A 300 12.41 -12.98 2.83
N LYS A 301 11.93 -14.17 2.43
CA LYS A 301 12.71 -15.11 1.62
C LYS A 301 13.13 -14.49 0.29
N PHE A 302 12.21 -13.80 -0.40
CA PHE A 302 12.47 -13.16 -1.67
C PHE A 302 13.44 -11.97 -1.53
N LEU A 303 13.30 -11.16 -0.48
CA LEU A 303 14.19 -10.04 -0.23
C LEU A 303 15.63 -10.47 0.12
N ASN A 304 15.82 -11.67 0.65
CA ASN A 304 17.12 -12.22 1.08
C ASN A 304 17.74 -13.19 0.06
N SER A 305 17.05 -13.47 -1.08
CA SER A 305 17.61 -14.25 -2.19
C SER A 305 18.48 -13.37 -3.09
#